data_75b0f2d7bf031a2252b3426a274de67c
#
_entry.id   75b0f2d7bf031a2252b3426a274de67c
#
_cell.length_a   1.000
_cell.length_b   1.000
_cell.length_c   1.000
_cell.angle_alpha   90.00
_cell.angle_beta   90.00
_cell.angle_gamma   90.00
#
_symmetry.space_group_name_H-M   'P 1'
#
loop_
_entity.id
_entity.type
_entity.pdbx_description
1 polymer ?
#
loop_
_entity_poly.entity_id
_entity_poly.type
_entity_poly.pdbx_seq_one_letter_code
_entity_poly.pdbx_strand_id
1 'polypeptide(L)'
;VLTIHAAPLVLPVGAAAVADGAVVVDGDRIAAIGPHEEVAAAYPAARVRRWPGLLTPGLRQVRARALLTRCYHPDPREADELGELPLWGEEFERIAATMDTARRAGSVRRGLQRMLRHGTTQVVGPFGAEEPALRTALARSGLTVAPSAPIFPGTADLDPSAPGRALDPSAPGRAPDPSVPGSDLGPSAPGGDLDPFAYGGDLAATAHGPLTVGGRADLAVFDVPDEEALRTGGAGRCVATVLAGRLVHRAR
;
A
#
# COMPACT_ATOMS: atom_id res chain seq x y z
N VAL A 1 3.30 -10.27 22.69
CA VAL A 1 4.44 -9.50 23.25
C VAL A 1 4.11 -8.04 23.15
N LEU A 2 4.08 -7.36 24.28
CA LEU A 2 3.75 -5.94 24.37
C LEU A 2 4.91 -5.09 23.83
N THR A 3 4.64 -4.25 22.86
CA THR A 3 5.64 -3.38 22.22
C THR A 3 5.10 -1.95 22.09
N ILE A 4 5.90 -0.97 22.46
CA ILE A 4 5.63 0.46 22.23
C ILE A 4 6.41 0.88 20.98
N HIS A 5 5.71 1.40 19.98
CA HIS A 5 6.29 2.06 18.83
C HIS A 5 6.19 3.57 19.03
N ALA A 6 7.30 4.24 19.32
CA ALA A 6 7.39 5.67 19.57
C ALA A 6 8.02 6.40 18.40
N ALA A 7 7.50 7.58 18.06
CA ALA A 7 8.00 8.45 16.99
C ALA A 7 7.80 9.92 17.36
N PRO A 8 8.61 10.85 16.80
CA PRO A 8 8.43 12.28 17.00
C PRO A 8 7.02 12.78 16.68
N LEU A 9 6.36 12.15 15.69
CA LEU A 9 4.99 12.46 15.33
C LEU A 9 4.20 11.18 15.03
N VAL A 10 3.02 11.05 15.64
CA VAL A 10 2.05 9.99 15.30
C VAL A 10 0.82 10.64 14.68
N LEU A 11 0.45 10.23 13.48
CA LEU A 11 -0.78 10.64 12.77
C LEU A 11 -1.78 9.49 12.75
N PRO A 12 -2.77 9.47 13.65
CA PRO A 12 -3.71 8.35 13.72
C PRO A 12 -4.69 8.25 12.54
N VAL A 13 -4.87 9.33 11.76
CA VAL A 13 -5.93 9.53 10.77
C VAL A 13 -7.33 9.52 11.42
N GLY A 14 -8.08 10.59 11.23
CA GLY A 14 -9.40 10.77 11.87
C GLY A 14 -9.35 11.14 13.36
N ALA A 15 -8.16 11.35 13.92
CA ALA A 15 -7.93 11.90 15.26
C ALA A 15 -6.76 12.90 15.23
N ALA A 16 -6.60 13.67 16.31
CA ALA A 16 -5.53 14.64 16.41
C ALA A 16 -4.14 13.99 16.34
N ALA A 17 -3.20 14.70 15.70
CA ALA A 17 -1.80 14.33 15.70
C ALA A 17 -1.23 14.32 17.14
N VAL A 18 -0.34 13.39 17.43
CA VAL A 18 0.32 13.25 18.73
C VAL A 18 1.81 13.50 18.56
N ALA A 19 2.27 14.67 19.01
CA ALA A 19 3.70 14.98 19.09
C ALA A 19 4.36 14.09 20.16
N ASP A 20 5.60 13.68 19.93
CA ASP A 20 6.31 12.68 20.75
C ASP A 20 5.40 11.52 21.11
N GLY A 21 4.69 11.02 20.10
CA GLY A 21 3.63 10.04 20.28
C GLY A 21 4.13 8.61 20.30
N ALA A 22 3.24 7.71 20.78
CA ALA A 22 3.49 6.29 20.78
C ALA A 22 2.22 5.48 20.54
N VAL A 23 2.40 4.30 19.94
CA VAL A 23 1.37 3.27 19.77
C VAL A 23 1.80 2.01 20.49
N VAL A 24 0.98 1.54 21.42
CA VAL A 24 1.18 0.26 22.11
C VAL A 24 0.54 -0.85 21.29
N VAL A 25 1.30 -1.88 21.04
CA VAL A 25 0.85 -3.08 20.33
C VAL A 25 0.92 -4.27 21.27
N ASP A 26 -0.20 -4.96 21.46
CA ASP A 26 -0.30 -6.24 22.16
C ASP A 26 -0.77 -7.32 21.19
N GLY A 27 0.11 -8.28 20.93
CA GLY A 27 -0.16 -9.28 19.91
C GLY A 27 -0.35 -8.65 18.52
N ASP A 28 -1.55 -8.75 17.98
CA ASP A 28 -1.94 -8.19 16.67
C ASP A 28 -2.82 -6.93 16.79
N ARG A 29 -3.03 -6.40 18.01
CA ARG A 29 -3.93 -5.30 18.29
C ARG A 29 -3.23 -4.08 18.87
N ILE A 30 -3.82 -2.91 18.62
CA ILE A 30 -3.43 -1.66 19.24
C ILE A 30 -4.07 -1.61 20.62
N ALA A 31 -3.24 -1.50 21.68
CA ALA A 31 -3.68 -1.43 23.06
C ALA A 31 -3.85 0.01 23.56
N ALA A 32 -3.01 0.94 23.08
CA ALA A 32 -3.11 2.37 23.43
C ALA A 32 -2.44 3.24 22.36
N ILE A 33 -2.83 4.52 22.32
CA ILE A 33 -2.22 5.58 21.50
C ILE A 33 -2.19 6.83 22.37
N GLY A 34 -1.05 7.54 22.42
CA GLY A 34 -0.93 8.76 23.20
C GLY A 34 0.50 9.28 23.24
N PRO A 35 0.76 10.34 24.06
CA PRO A 35 2.10 10.83 24.30
C PRO A 35 3.01 9.72 24.84
N HIS A 36 4.24 9.64 24.34
CA HIS A 36 5.16 8.56 24.67
C HIS A 36 5.39 8.43 26.19
N GLU A 37 5.53 9.54 26.91
CA GLU A 37 5.78 9.53 28.36
C GLU A 37 4.63 8.89 29.13
N GLU A 38 3.38 9.24 28.82
CA GLU A 38 2.19 8.69 29.46
C GLU A 38 2.04 7.20 29.17
N VAL A 39 2.24 6.84 27.89
CA VAL A 39 2.15 5.46 27.43
C VAL A 39 3.25 4.59 28.05
N ALA A 40 4.49 5.10 28.13
CA ALA A 40 5.60 4.37 28.74
C ALA A 40 5.38 4.16 30.27
N ALA A 41 4.81 5.15 30.95
CA ALA A 41 4.46 5.03 32.37
C ALA A 41 3.34 3.98 32.60
N ALA A 42 2.34 3.93 31.70
CA ALA A 42 1.23 2.97 31.79
C ALA A 42 1.65 1.53 31.44
N TYR A 43 2.69 1.37 30.61
CA TYR A 43 3.16 0.07 30.12
C TYR A 43 4.65 -0.16 30.38
N PRO A 44 5.13 -0.15 31.65
CA PRO A 44 6.55 -0.17 31.98
C PRO A 44 7.28 -1.47 31.59
N ALA A 45 6.57 -2.57 31.39
CA ALA A 45 7.12 -3.85 30.97
C ALA A 45 7.17 -3.99 29.43
N ALA A 46 6.67 -3.02 28.66
CA ALA A 46 6.65 -3.10 27.22
C ALA A 46 8.05 -2.85 26.63
N ARG A 47 8.37 -3.57 25.55
CA ARG A 47 9.56 -3.29 24.76
C ARG A 47 9.37 -2.00 23.96
N VAL A 48 10.24 -1.02 24.14
CA VAL A 48 10.18 0.25 23.39
C VAL A 48 11.02 0.15 22.11
N ARG A 49 10.41 0.55 21.00
CA ARG A 49 11.05 0.80 19.70
C ARG A 49 10.88 2.26 19.34
N ARG A 50 11.99 2.98 19.26
CA ARG A 50 12.00 4.38 18.80
C ARG A 50 12.30 4.42 17.32
N TRP A 51 11.51 5.24 16.61
CA TRP A 51 11.61 5.42 15.17
C TRP A 51 11.92 6.89 14.86
N PRO A 52 12.59 7.17 13.73
CA PRO A 52 12.68 8.54 13.24
C PRO A 52 11.33 8.97 12.65
N GLY A 53 11.09 10.28 12.61
CA GLY A 53 10.04 10.93 11.82
C GLY A 53 8.60 10.57 12.20
N LEU A 54 7.85 10.09 11.21
CA LEU A 54 6.41 10.01 11.23
C LEU A 54 5.91 8.55 11.35
N LEU A 55 5.02 8.27 12.31
CA LEU A 55 4.31 7.02 12.44
C LEU A 55 2.84 7.21 12.03
N THR A 56 2.36 6.35 11.13
CA THR A 56 1.01 6.39 10.56
C THR A 56 0.34 5.02 10.61
N PRO A 57 -0.97 4.92 10.30
CA PRO A 57 -1.53 3.65 9.86
C PRO A 57 -0.75 3.09 8.67
N GLY A 58 -0.81 1.78 8.48
CA GLY A 58 -0.32 1.18 7.25
C GLY A 58 -1.08 1.70 6.02
N LEU A 59 -0.43 1.68 4.87
CA LEU A 59 -0.97 2.23 3.63
C LEU A 59 -1.78 1.20 2.83
N ARG A 60 -2.62 1.71 1.94
CA ARG A 60 -3.45 0.96 0.99
C ARG A 60 -2.91 1.10 -0.42
N GLN A 61 -2.68 -0.03 -1.09
CA GLN A 61 -2.30 -0.04 -2.51
C GLN A 61 -3.52 -0.37 -3.38
N VAL A 62 -4.07 0.65 -4.03
CA VAL A 62 -5.29 0.54 -4.86
C VAL A 62 -5.03 -0.15 -6.20
N ARG A 63 -3.79 -0.14 -6.68
CA ARG A 63 -3.39 -0.74 -7.96
C ARG A 63 -2.69 -2.08 -7.81
N ALA A 64 -2.78 -2.69 -6.64
CA ALA A 64 -2.08 -3.94 -6.33
C ALA A 64 -2.28 -5.04 -7.39
N ARG A 65 -3.50 -5.17 -7.96
CA ARG A 65 -3.75 -6.17 -8.99
C ARG A 65 -2.88 -5.94 -10.21
N ALA A 66 -2.89 -4.74 -10.79
CA ALA A 66 -2.07 -4.41 -11.95
C ALA A 66 -0.56 -4.57 -11.65
N LEU A 67 -0.12 -4.08 -10.49
CA LEU A 67 1.27 -4.17 -10.04
C LEU A 67 1.77 -5.61 -9.85
N LEU A 68 0.88 -6.55 -9.56
CA LEU A 68 1.24 -7.96 -9.32
C LEU A 68 0.98 -8.86 -10.53
N THR A 69 0.12 -8.45 -11.49
CA THR A 69 -0.24 -9.27 -12.65
C THR A 69 0.31 -8.76 -13.98
N ARG A 70 0.58 -7.45 -14.08
CA ARG A 70 1.07 -6.78 -15.31
C ARG A 70 2.47 -6.18 -15.16
N CYS A 71 3.16 -6.54 -14.06
CA CYS A 71 4.54 -6.16 -13.84
C CYS A 71 5.36 -7.40 -13.49
N TYR A 72 6.57 -7.44 -13.99
CA TYR A 72 7.57 -8.38 -13.53
C TYR A 72 8.47 -7.74 -12.49
N HIS A 73 8.59 -8.37 -11.34
CA HIS A 73 9.53 -7.97 -10.30
C HIS A 73 10.75 -8.90 -10.39
N PRO A 74 11.89 -8.41 -10.93
CA PRO A 74 13.06 -9.25 -11.15
C PRO A 74 13.58 -9.92 -9.88
N ASP A 75 14.11 -11.12 -10.03
CA ASP A 75 14.89 -11.76 -8.97
C ASP A 75 16.23 -11.00 -8.81
N PRO A 76 16.78 -10.85 -7.60
CA PRO A 76 18.11 -10.27 -7.43
C PRO A 76 19.21 -10.94 -8.28
N ARG A 77 19.02 -12.20 -8.66
CA ARG A 77 19.94 -12.94 -9.54
C ARG A 77 19.82 -12.53 -11.01
N GLU A 78 18.73 -11.85 -11.38
CA GLU A 78 18.47 -11.34 -12.72
C GLU A 78 18.81 -9.85 -12.84
N ALA A 79 19.35 -9.22 -11.77
CA ALA A 79 19.59 -7.79 -11.70
C ALA A 79 20.58 -7.29 -12.77
N ASP A 80 21.57 -8.11 -13.15
CA ASP A 80 22.55 -7.76 -14.18
C ASP A 80 21.91 -7.69 -15.58
N GLU A 81 20.85 -8.48 -15.86
CA GLU A 81 20.20 -8.53 -17.16
C GLU A 81 18.94 -7.64 -17.21
N LEU A 82 18.17 -7.62 -16.14
CA LEU A 82 16.84 -7.01 -16.11
C LEU A 82 16.77 -5.76 -15.25
N GLY A 83 17.83 -5.44 -14.50
CA GLY A 83 17.81 -4.38 -13.51
C GLY A 83 17.04 -4.76 -12.25
N GLU A 84 16.97 -3.81 -11.31
CA GLU A 84 16.28 -4.02 -10.02
C GLU A 84 14.83 -3.53 -10.03
N LEU A 85 14.44 -2.73 -11.01
CA LEU A 85 13.13 -2.09 -11.06
C LEU A 85 12.06 -3.03 -11.64
N PRO A 86 10.78 -2.83 -11.28
CA PRO A 86 9.69 -3.54 -11.91
C PRO A 86 9.64 -3.26 -13.42
N LEU A 87 9.39 -4.28 -14.22
CA LEU A 87 9.28 -4.20 -15.67
C LEU A 87 7.81 -4.23 -16.09
N TRP A 88 7.45 -3.39 -17.05
CA TRP A 88 6.07 -3.15 -17.50
C TRP A 88 5.97 -3.17 -19.03
N GLY A 89 4.73 -3.05 -19.52
CA GLY A 89 4.45 -2.88 -20.94
C GLY A 89 5.14 -3.94 -21.78
N GLU A 90 5.81 -3.55 -22.85
CA GLU A 90 6.45 -4.48 -23.79
C GLU A 90 7.53 -5.35 -23.13
N GLU A 91 8.26 -4.83 -22.15
CA GLU A 91 9.27 -5.61 -21.43
C GLU A 91 8.62 -6.71 -20.59
N PHE A 92 7.51 -6.39 -19.91
CA PHE A 92 6.73 -7.38 -19.19
C PHE A 92 6.17 -8.44 -20.15
N GLU A 93 5.54 -8.06 -21.26
CA GLU A 93 4.94 -8.99 -22.22
C GLU A 93 5.98 -9.95 -22.80
N ARG A 94 7.18 -9.46 -23.11
CA ARG A 94 8.30 -10.27 -23.59
C ARG A 94 8.70 -11.36 -22.57
N ILE A 95 8.77 -10.98 -21.28
CA ILE A 95 9.10 -11.94 -20.21
C ILE A 95 7.91 -12.87 -19.95
N ALA A 96 6.69 -12.34 -19.93
CA ALA A 96 5.47 -13.08 -19.65
C ALA A 96 5.24 -14.23 -20.64
N ALA A 97 5.63 -14.04 -21.91
CA ALA A 97 5.51 -15.06 -22.97
C ALA A 97 6.29 -16.35 -22.67
N THR A 98 7.37 -16.26 -21.89
CA THR A 98 8.24 -17.41 -21.55
C THR A 98 8.22 -17.75 -20.06
N MET A 99 7.39 -17.03 -19.28
CA MET A 99 7.37 -17.15 -17.82
C MET A 99 6.60 -18.40 -17.37
N ASP A 100 7.27 -19.31 -16.70
CA ASP A 100 6.62 -20.43 -16.04
C ASP A 100 5.87 -20.00 -14.74
N THR A 101 5.10 -20.93 -14.20
CA THR A 101 4.31 -20.71 -12.99
C THR A 101 5.17 -20.36 -11.77
N ALA A 102 6.36 -20.98 -11.65
CA ALA A 102 7.25 -20.74 -10.52
C ALA A 102 7.85 -19.34 -10.55
N ARG A 103 8.30 -18.90 -11.73
CA ARG A 103 8.84 -17.56 -11.97
C ARG A 103 7.77 -16.48 -11.73
N ARG A 104 6.53 -16.72 -12.21
CA ARG A 104 5.37 -15.84 -11.95
C ARG A 104 5.09 -15.73 -10.46
N ALA A 105 5.00 -16.85 -9.74
CA ALA A 105 4.79 -16.85 -8.29
C ALA A 105 5.94 -16.16 -7.53
N GLY A 106 7.17 -16.30 -8.00
CA GLY A 106 8.34 -15.58 -7.49
C GLY A 106 8.21 -14.07 -7.65
N SER A 107 7.85 -13.60 -8.86
CA SER A 107 7.61 -12.19 -9.16
C SER A 107 6.52 -11.59 -8.25
N VAL A 108 5.37 -12.25 -8.12
CA VAL A 108 4.28 -11.82 -7.23
C VAL A 108 4.77 -11.65 -5.78
N ARG A 109 5.50 -12.63 -5.25
CA ARG A 109 6.03 -12.54 -3.87
C ARG A 109 6.97 -11.35 -3.69
N ARG A 110 7.84 -11.08 -4.67
CA ARG A 110 8.75 -9.92 -4.63
C ARG A 110 7.98 -8.61 -4.73
N GLY A 111 6.94 -8.55 -5.57
CA GLY A 111 6.04 -7.39 -5.64
C GLY A 111 5.39 -7.08 -4.29
N LEU A 112 4.86 -8.09 -3.60
CA LEU A 112 4.29 -7.93 -2.26
C LEU A 112 5.34 -7.47 -1.24
N GLN A 113 6.56 -8.02 -1.29
CA GLN A 113 7.65 -7.58 -0.41
C GLN A 113 8.05 -6.12 -0.66
N ARG A 114 8.04 -5.68 -1.93
CA ARG A 114 8.29 -4.28 -2.29
C ARG A 114 7.18 -3.36 -1.79
N MET A 115 5.91 -3.77 -1.88
CA MET A 115 4.79 -3.02 -1.30
C MET A 115 4.94 -2.85 0.21
N LEU A 116 5.38 -3.90 0.94
CA LEU A 116 5.69 -3.80 2.36
C LEU A 116 6.81 -2.79 2.65
N ARG A 117 7.80 -2.64 1.76
CA ARG A 117 8.85 -1.61 1.89
C ARG A 117 8.35 -0.18 1.69
N HIS A 118 7.15 0.00 1.14
CA HIS A 118 6.47 1.28 1.00
C HIS A 118 5.37 1.46 2.07
N GLY A 119 5.39 0.69 3.15
CA GLY A 119 4.40 0.83 4.23
C GLY A 119 3.03 0.26 3.92
N THR A 120 2.85 -0.44 2.79
CA THR A 120 1.57 -1.03 2.41
C THR A 120 1.21 -2.19 3.34
N THR A 121 0.01 -2.16 3.94
CA THR A 121 -0.55 -3.23 4.78
C THR A 121 -1.88 -3.76 4.24
N GLN A 122 -2.47 -3.02 3.28
CA GLN A 122 -3.70 -3.42 2.60
C GLN A 122 -3.56 -3.29 1.09
N VAL A 123 -4.12 -4.25 0.37
CA VAL A 123 -4.25 -4.23 -1.09
C VAL A 123 -5.71 -4.25 -1.48
N VAL A 124 -6.06 -3.59 -2.59
CA VAL A 124 -7.43 -3.56 -3.10
C VAL A 124 -7.60 -4.59 -4.20
N GLY A 125 -8.63 -5.48 -4.04
CA GLY A 125 -9.04 -6.47 -5.03
C GLY A 125 -10.06 -5.92 -6.04
N PRO A 126 -10.71 -6.79 -6.82
CA PRO A 126 -10.77 -8.23 -6.66
C PRO A 126 -9.54 -8.98 -7.19
N PHE A 127 -9.24 -10.12 -6.56
CA PHE A 127 -8.24 -11.08 -7.04
C PHE A 127 -8.98 -12.34 -7.46
N GLY A 128 -9.00 -12.61 -8.76
CA GLY A 128 -9.83 -13.64 -9.36
C GLY A 128 -9.39 -15.07 -9.04
N ALA A 129 -10.31 -16.02 -9.27
CA ALA A 129 -10.02 -17.45 -9.14
C ALA A 129 -9.00 -17.92 -10.18
N GLU A 130 -8.89 -17.20 -11.28
CA GLU A 130 -7.95 -17.41 -12.39
C GLU A 130 -6.48 -17.10 -12.01
N GLU A 131 -6.25 -16.48 -10.85
CA GLU A 131 -4.93 -16.07 -10.38
C GLU A 131 -4.51 -16.84 -9.10
N PRO A 132 -4.39 -18.18 -9.13
CA PRO A 132 -4.18 -18.98 -7.92
C PRO A 132 -2.85 -18.70 -7.21
N ALA A 133 -1.78 -18.40 -7.97
CA ALA A 133 -0.48 -18.03 -7.42
C ALA A 133 -0.55 -16.71 -6.64
N LEU A 134 -1.28 -15.72 -7.17
CA LEU A 134 -1.50 -14.43 -6.52
C LEU A 134 -2.30 -14.59 -5.22
N ARG A 135 -3.40 -15.32 -5.27
CA ARG A 135 -4.23 -15.59 -4.06
C ARG A 135 -3.44 -16.31 -2.97
N THR A 136 -2.66 -17.31 -3.35
CA THR A 136 -1.79 -18.04 -2.41
C THR A 136 -0.73 -17.12 -1.80
N ALA A 137 -0.10 -16.27 -2.61
CA ALA A 137 0.90 -15.33 -2.13
C ALA A 137 0.30 -14.28 -1.19
N LEU A 138 -0.88 -13.74 -1.53
CA LEU A 138 -1.61 -12.80 -0.66
C LEU A 138 -2.00 -13.43 0.66
N ALA A 139 -2.59 -14.63 0.66
CA ALA A 139 -2.97 -15.33 1.89
C ALA A 139 -1.76 -15.56 2.84
N ARG A 140 -0.56 -15.75 2.28
CA ARG A 140 0.67 -15.96 3.06
C ARG A 140 1.37 -14.66 3.46
N SER A 141 1.07 -13.56 2.80
CA SER A 141 1.73 -12.27 3.07
C SER A 141 1.28 -11.63 4.38
N GLY A 142 0.08 -11.95 4.84
CA GLY A 142 -0.58 -11.31 5.98
C GLY A 142 -1.21 -9.96 5.66
N LEU A 143 -1.05 -9.44 4.43
CA LEU A 143 -1.75 -8.25 3.95
C LEU A 143 -3.25 -8.44 3.99
N THR A 144 -3.99 -7.38 4.33
CA THR A 144 -5.44 -7.39 4.21
C THR A 144 -5.85 -7.12 2.77
N VAL A 145 -6.96 -7.72 2.35
CA VAL A 145 -7.55 -7.49 1.04
C VAL A 145 -8.85 -6.72 1.22
N ALA A 146 -8.91 -5.50 0.71
CA ALA A 146 -10.14 -4.72 0.65
C ALA A 146 -10.88 -5.02 -0.66
N PRO A 147 -12.23 -5.01 -0.65
CA PRO A 147 -13.01 -5.01 -1.88
C PRO A 147 -12.71 -3.75 -2.69
N SER A 148 -12.88 -3.82 -4.01
CA SER A 148 -12.86 -2.63 -4.86
C SER A 148 -14.04 -1.76 -4.46
N ALA A 149 -13.79 -0.65 -3.76
CA ALA A 149 -14.81 0.36 -3.60
C ALA A 149 -14.85 1.20 -4.89
N PRO A 150 -16.02 1.66 -5.35
CA PRO A 150 -16.08 2.66 -6.42
C PRO A 150 -15.29 3.88 -5.95
N ILE A 151 -14.28 4.28 -6.71
CA ILE A 151 -13.30 5.32 -6.35
C ILE A 151 -13.95 6.73 -6.42
N PHE A 152 -15.21 6.82 -6.88
CA PHE A 152 -15.92 8.09 -6.98
C PHE A 152 -17.34 7.98 -6.41
N PRO A 153 -17.74 8.88 -5.48
CA PRO A 153 -19.14 9.10 -5.18
C PRO A 153 -19.78 9.77 -6.42
N GLY A 154 -20.48 8.99 -7.24
CA GLY A 154 -21.16 9.52 -8.44
C GLY A 154 -21.30 8.53 -9.60
N THR A 155 -20.66 7.38 -9.58
CA THR A 155 -20.84 6.35 -10.61
C THR A 155 -21.56 5.10 -10.08
N ALA A 156 -22.49 5.28 -9.16
CA ALA A 156 -23.24 4.19 -8.52
C ALA A 156 -24.29 3.50 -9.42
N ASP A 157 -24.31 3.81 -10.73
CA ASP A 157 -25.28 3.25 -11.67
C ASP A 157 -24.66 2.77 -12.98
N LEU A 158 -23.69 1.87 -12.89
CA LEU A 158 -23.36 1.01 -14.02
C LEU A 158 -23.48 -0.45 -13.57
N ASP A 159 -24.72 -0.94 -13.53
CA ASP A 159 -25.02 -2.37 -13.44
C ASP A 159 -24.45 -3.05 -14.70
N PRO A 160 -23.47 -3.93 -14.57
CA PRO A 160 -22.90 -4.64 -15.71
C PRO A 160 -23.87 -5.67 -16.32
N SER A 161 -25.06 -5.86 -15.73
CA SER A 161 -26.10 -6.76 -16.18
C SER A 161 -27.23 -6.07 -16.96
N ALA A 162 -27.18 -4.75 -17.15
CA ALA A 162 -28.19 -4.03 -17.94
C ALA A 162 -28.01 -4.32 -19.43
N PRO A 163 -29.05 -4.73 -20.18
CA PRO A 163 -28.95 -4.97 -21.60
C PRO A 163 -28.56 -3.69 -22.33
N GLY A 164 -27.52 -3.79 -23.15
CA GLY A 164 -26.83 -2.69 -23.82
C GLY A 164 -27.78 -1.70 -24.50
N ARG A 165 -27.71 -0.45 -24.04
CA ARG A 165 -28.25 0.68 -24.77
C ARG A 165 -27.32 0.97 -25.93
N ALA A 166 -27.81 0.76 -27.15
CA ALA A 166 -27.08 1.05 -28.37
C ALA A 166 -26.61 2.52 -28.35
N LEU A 167 -25.30 2.72 -28.54
CA LEU A 167 -24.73 4.05 -28.69
C LEU A 167 -25.22 4.64 -30.01
N ASP A 168 -25.84 5.81 -29.94
CA ASP A 168 -26.22 6.60 -31.11
C ASP A 168 -24.94 7.13 -31.79
N PRO A 169 -24.63 6.72 -33.04
CA PRO A 169 -23.40 7.14 -33.72
C PRO A 169 -23.41 8.62 -34.18
N SER A 170 -24.48 9.38 -33.89
CA SER A 170 -24.65 10.75 -34.35
C SER A 170 -24.35 11.83 -33.31
N ALA A 171 -23.91 11.50 -32.12
CA ALA A 171 -23.53 12.48 -31.10
C ALA A 171 -22.15 13.07 -31.42
N PRO A 172 -22.00 14.44 -31.51
CA PRO A 172 -20.70 15.03 -31.76
C PRO A 172 -19.75 14.75 -30.61
N GLY A 173 -18.60 14.12 -30.93
CA GLY A 173 -17.57 13.75 -29.99
C GLY A 173 -17.09 14.96 -29.18
N ARG A 174 -17.36 14.93 -27.88
CA ARG A 174 -16.76 15.83 -26.91
C ARG A 174 -15.29 15.42 -26.76
N ALA A 175 -14.38 16.33 -27.08
CA ALA A 175 -12.95 16.10 -26.84
C ALA A 175 -12.70 15.70 -25.37
N PRO A 176 -11.79 14.76 -25.10
CA PRO A 176 -11.49 14.35 -23.73
C PRO A 176 -10.97 15.53 -22.93
N ASP A 177 -11.57 15.76 -21.76
CA ASP A 177 -11.14 16.76 -20.79
C ASP A 177 -9.79 16.28 -20.21
N PRO A 178 -8.70 17.04 -20.36
CA PRO A 178 -7.38 16.65 -19.85
C PRO A 178 -7.27 16.63 -18.32
N SER A 179 -8.33 17.01 -17.61
CA SER A 179 -8.38 17.08 -16.14
C SER A 179 -8.89 15.80 -15.47
N VAL A 180 -9.30 14.77 -16.22
CA VAL A 180 -9.69 13.48 -15.65
C VAL A 180 -8.49 12.56 -15.69
N PRO A 181 -7.92 12.10 -14.56
CA PRO A 181 -6.86 11.09 -14.59
C PRO A 181 -7.46 9.80 -15.15
N GLY A 182 -7.25 9.61 -16.43
CA GLY A 182 -7.68 8.42 -17.15
C GLY A 182 -6.91 7.19 -16.69
N SER A 183 -7.59 6.07 -16.74
CA SER A 183 -7.13 4.71 -16.50
C SER A 183 -6.04 4.20 -17.47
N ASP A 184 -5.36 5.07 -18.17
CA ASP A 184 -4.21 4.74 -19.00
C ASP A 184 -2.93 4.79 -18.17
N LEU A 185 -2.31 3.62 -18.00
CA LEU A 185 -0.93 3.46 -17.57
C LEU A 185 0.00 4.07 -18.62
N GLY A 186 0.03 5.40 -18.70
CA GLY A 186 1.11 6.09 -19.39
C GLY A 186 2.45 5.79 -18.71
N PRO A 187 3.59 5.89 -19.40
CA PRO A 187 4.90 5.57 -18.84
C PRO A 187 5.27 6.59 -17.76
N SER A 188 4.80 6.36 -16.54
CA SER A 188 5.27 7.07 -15.35
C SER A 188 6.56 6.43 -14.87
N ALA A 189 7.47 7.24 -14.35
CA ALA A 189 8.82 6.86 -13.99
C ALA A 189 8.90 5.53 -13.22
N PRO A 190 9.83 4.65 -13.58
CA PRO A 190 9.99 3.35 -12.94
C PRO A 190 10.35 3.53 -11.46
N GLY A 191 9.50 3.09 -10.58
CA GLY A 191 9.65 3.19 -9.12
C GLY A 191 8.51 3.93 -8.42
N GLY A 192 7.81 4.87 -9.08
CA GLY A 192 6.69 5.60 -8.51
C GLY A 192 5.42 4.76 -8.31
N ASP A 193 5.27 3.71 -9.07
CA ASP A 193 4.01 2.95 -9.12
C ASP A 193 3.76 2.01 -7.94
N LEU A 194 4.81 1.62 -7.20
CA LEU A 194 4.67 0.89 -5.95
C LEU A 194 4.34 1.81 -4.77
N ASP A 195 4.54 3.11 -4.97
CA ASP A 195 4.24 4.14 -3.98
C ASP A 195 2.72 4.41 -3.97
N PRO A 196 2.01 4.17 -2.87
CA PRO A 196 0.59 4.48 -2.78
C PRO A 196 0.26 5.97 -2.99
N PHE A 197 1.21 6.89 -2.77
CA PHE A 197 1.03 8.34 -2.98
C PHE A 197 1.24 8.77 -4.44
N ALA A 198 1.80 7.92 -5.29
CA ALA A 198 2.06 8.25 -6.71
C ALA A 198 0.79 8.61 -7.50
N TYR A 199 -0.37 8.25 -6.99
CA TYR A 199 -1.67 8.49 -7.64
C TYR A 199 -2.42 9.69 -7.08
N GLY A 200 -1.76 10.49 -6.27
CA GLY A 200 -2.35 11.62 -5.57
C GLY A 200 -3.15 11.19 -4.33
N GLY A 201 -3.46 12.14 -3.50
CA GLY A 201 -4.19 11.93 -2.26
C GLY A 201 -3.36 12.34 -1.04
N ASP A 202 -4.07 12.56 0.05
CA ASP A 202 -3.52 12.79 1.37
C ASP A 202 -3.35 11.43 2.11
N LEU A 203 -2.84 11.51 3.32
CA LEU A 203 -2.70 10.32 4.16
C LEU A 203 -4.05 9.67 4.47
N ALA A 204 -5.12 10.45 4.62
CA ALA A 204 -6.46 9.92 4.93
C ALA A 204 -7.02 9.06 3.80
N ALA A 205 -6.78 9.44 2.53
CA ALA A 205 -7.17 8.69 1.35
C ALA A 205 -6.29 7.45 1.12
N THR A 206 -5.00 7.54 1.49
CA THR A 206 -4.00 6.51 1.20
C THR A 206 -3.85 5.50 2.34
N ALA A 207 -4.22 5.86 3.57
CA ALA A 207 -4.15 4.96 4.71
C ALA A 207 -5.13 3.77 4.58
N HIS A 208 -4.76 2.66 5.19
CA HIS A 208 -5.62 1.48 5.34
C HIS A 208 -6.91 1.78 6.13
N GLY A 209 -6.82 2.69 7.10
CA GLY A 209 -7.87 3.15 8.00
C GLY A 209 -7.22 3.85 9.20
N PRO A 210 -8.01 4.39 10.13
CA PRO A 210 -7.47 5.07 11.30
C PRO A 210 -6.78 4.10 12.27
N LEU A 211 -5.77 4.58 12.99
CA LEU A 211 -5.28 3.89 14.18
C LEU A 211 -6.31 4.05 15.30
N THR A 212 -6.85 2.94 15.76
CA THR A 212 -7.83 2.90 16.86
C THR A 212 -7.45 1.86 17.89
N VAL A 213 -7.68 2.14 19.15
CA VAL A 213 -7.51 1.15 20.22
C VAL A 213 -8.44 -0.04 19.95
N GLY A 214 -7.93 -1.26 20.08
CA GLY A 214 -8.59 -2.51 19.70
C GLY A 214 -8.49 -2.85 18.22
N GLY A 215 -8.10 -1.90 17.36
CA GLY A 215 -7.87 -2.12 15.94
C GLY A 215 -6.66 -3.03 15.68
N ARG A 216 -6.57 -3.55 14.46
CA ARG A 216 -5.42 -4.34 14.03
C ARG A 216 -4.17 -3.44 13.98
N ALA A 217 -3.06 -3.96 14.48
CA ALA A 217 -1.80 -3.23 14.57
C ALA A 217 -1.04 -3.26 13.22
N ASP A 218 -1.56 -2.51 12.25
CA ASP A 218 -0.96 -2.27 10.95
C ASP A 218 -0.41 -0.84 10.91
N LEU A 219 0.92 -0.69 10.99
CA LEU A 219 1.59 0.59 11.13
C LEU A 219 2.64 0.76 10.02
N ALA A 220 2.85 1.99 9.59
CA ALA A 220 3.96 2.38 8.74
C ALA A 220 4.74 3.54 9.39
N VAL A 221 6.05 3.53 9.23
CA VAL A 221 6.92 4.59 9.76
C VAL A 221 7.77 5.14 8.63
N PHE A 222 7.81 6.45 8.54
CA PHE A 222 8.51 7.18 7.49
C PHE A 222 9.55 8.12 8.10
N ASP A 223 10.73 8.17 7.49
CA ASP A 223 11.79 9.12 7.85
C ASP A 223 11.52 10.47 7.18
N VAL A 224 10.44 11.10 7.63
CA VAL A 224 9.98 12.43 7.21
C VAL A 224 9.39 13.16 8.43
N PRO A 225 9.43 14.50 8.47
CA PRO A 225 8.97 15.25 9.64
C PRO A 225 7.44 15.29 9.80
N ASP A 226 6.70 15.26 8.70
CA ASP A 226 5.24 15.50 8.69
C ASP A 226 4.55 14.88 7.46
N GLU A 227 3.24 15.06 7.38
CA GLU A 227 2.41 14.54 6.29
C GLU A 227 2.73 15.20 4.93
N GLU A 228 3.02 16.49 4.91
CA GLU A 228 3.34 17.20 3.67
C GLU A 228 4.65 16.68 3.05
N ALA A 229 5.65 16.44 3.89
CA ALA A 229 6.91 15.83 3.46
C ALA A 229 6.71 14.38 3.01
N LEU A 230 5.79 13.62 3.64
CA LEU A 230 5.42 12.28 3.20
C LEU A 230 4.73 12.33 1.84
N ARG A 231 3.76 13.21 1.65
CA ARG A 231 3.00 13.37 0.42
C ARG A 231 3.89 13.77 -0.76
N THR A 232 4.85 14.65 -0.51
CA THR A 232 5.79 15.15 -1.53
C THR A 232 6.91 14.16 -1.84
N GLY A 233 7.46 13.52 -0.82
CA GLY A 233 8.60 12.58 -0.94
C GLY A 233 8.19 11.15 -1.20
N GLY A 234 6.90 10.83 -1.04
CA GLY A 234 6.34 9.51 -1.26
C GLY A 234 6.69 8.47 -0.19
N ALA A 235 6.09 7.30 -0.32
CA ALA A 235 6.27 6.17 0.59
C ALA A 235 7.63 5.48 0.48
N GLY A 236 8.49 5.88 -0.45
CA GLY A 236 9.87 5.39 -0.57
C GLY A 236 10.75 5.70 0.66
N ARG A 237 10.33 6.66 1.50
CA ARG A 237 10.97 6.98 2.79
C ARG A 237 10.52 6.08 3.94
N CYS A 238 9.82 4.99 3.67
CA CYS A 238 9.38 4.05 4.69
C CYS A 238 10.57 3.33 5.33
N VAL A 239 10.71 3.44 6.64
CA VAL A 239 11.78 2.81 7.43
C VAL A 239 11.30 1.60 8.20
N ALA A 240 10.00 1.46 8.42
CA ALA A 240 9.44 0.27 9.05
C ALA A 240 7.98 0.04 8.68
N THR A 241 7.61 -1.23 8.55
CA THR A 241 6.22 -1.67 8.39
C THR A 241 5.91 -2.74 9.40
N VAL A 242 4.85 -2.51 10.16
CA VAL A 242 4.29 -3.47 11.12
C VAL A 242 2.97 -3.99 10.55
N LEU A 243 2.84 -5.29 10.49
CA LEU A 243 1.67 -5.98 9.95
C LEU A 243 1.12 -6.94 11.00
N ALA A 244 -0.10 -6.71 11.48
CA ALA A 244 -0.69 -7.45 12.60
C ALA A 244 0.28 -7.55 13.79
N GLY A 245 0.88 -6.43 14.18
CA GLY A 245 1.83 -6.34 15.30
C GLY A 245 3.23 -6.91 15.03
N ARG A 246 3.47 -7.47 13.86
CA ARG A 246 4.78 -8.03 13.46
C ARG A 246 5.56 -7.04 12.61
N LEU A 247 6.80 -6.78 12.97
CA LEU A 247 7.71 -5.99 12.14
C LEU A 247 8.10 -6.83 10.91
N VAL A 248 7.56 -6.48 9.73
CA VAL A 248 7.77 -7.21 8.47
C VAL A 248 8.76 -6.53 7.53
N HIS A 249 8.99 -5.24 7.73
CA HIS A 249 10.02 -4.46 7.04
C HIS A 249 10.73 -3.55 8.03
N ARG A 250 12.05 -3.43 7.88
CA ARG A 250 12.91 -2.44 8.53
C ARG A 250 14.03 -2.07 7.58
N ALA A 251 14.13 -0.78 7.23
CA ALA A 251 15.30 -0.26 6.53
C ALA A 251 16.53 -0.37 7.44
N ARG A 252 17.69 -0.59 6.83
CA ARG A 252 18.99 -0.69 7.51
C ARG A 252 19.64 0.67 7.61
#